data_f02cb7b43f22f9eef92e74dc69b9c73b
#
_entry.id   f02cb7b43f22f9eef92e74dc69b9c73b
#
_cell.length_a   1.000
_cell.length_b   1.000
_cell.length_c   1.000
_cell.angle_alpha   90.00
_cell.angle_beta   90.00
_cell.angle_gamma   90.00
#
_symmetry.space_group_name_H-M   'P 1'
#
loop_
_entity.id
_entity.type
_entity.pdbx_description
1 polymer ?
#
loop_
_entity_poly.entity_id
_entity_poly.type
_entity_poly.pdbx_seq_one_letter_code
_entity_poly.pdbx_strand_id
1 'polypeptide(L)'
;VTHGRFDKQLKNTVGMMVRTLPIHANIDEEDTVSDYLKKIRRNIKETVANDWFPFMKLASDYDLSADIMLAYQADIFNTFKIGGQALKLKLVPLKSAISKLNVMVFESETDFELRFEYRNDLFKEETIRSFADSFLKIVEQFLKKSKLCEVELVNENQLAELDNFNKTEFPFDDSKTVVDLFEEQCKKTPDKTAIVYKEKKFTYAEIDEITNRIAGYVHSKGIGKEEVVSILIPRCEYMPIASIGVLKSGAAYQPLDPSYPPERLQFMIKDANATLLIADENLLELLPDYSGDILLTKDIPNLPKSDAVLAKPSPDDLFILIYTSGSTGTPKGAMLEHKNVRSFCDFHIRNSDIDEHSVVSAYASYG
;
A
#
# COMPACT_ATOMS: atom_id res chain seq x y z
N VAL A 1 18.41 -22.05 -24.72
CA VAL A 1 18.24 -22.93 -25.91
C VAL A 1 19.60 -23.40 -26.35
N THR A 2 19.77 -24.70 -26.67
CA THR A 2 21.03 -25.26 -27.17
C THR A 2 20.83 -25.84 -28.58
N HIS A 3 21.92 -25.97 -29.34
CA HIS A 3 21.85 -26.56 -30.69
C HIS A 3 21.67 -28.10 -30.68
N GLY A 4 21.75 -28.76 -29.49
CA GLY A 4 21.55 -30.21 -29.34
C GLY A 4 22.50 -31.13 -30.12
N ARG A 5 23.62 -30.63 -30.65
CA ARG A 5 24.56 -31.35 -31.53
C ARG A 5 25.91 -31.58 -30.86
N PHE A 6 25.89 -32.01 -29.59
CA PHE A 6 27.10 -32.26 -28.82
C PHE A 6 27.83 -33.56 -29.21
N ASP A 7 27.08 -34.51 -29.79
CA ASP A 7 27.70 -35.72 -30.35
C ASP A 7 28.30 -35.40 -31.72
N LYS A 8 29.55 -35.87 -31.94
CA LYS A 8 30.24 -35.69 -33.21
C LYS A 8 29.51 -36.30 -34.41
N GLN A 9 28.78 -37.40 -34.17
CA GLN A 9 27.98 -38.06 -35.20
C GLN A 9 26.79 -37.20 -35.67
N LEU A 10 26.27 -36.31 -34.84
CA LEU A 10 25.16 -35.41 -35.13
C LEU A 10 25.58 -34.15 -35.87
N LYS A 11 26.89 -33.87 -35.96
CA LYS A 11 27.42 -32.63 -36.52
C LYS A 11 26.93 -32.34 -37.94
N ASN A 12 26.86 -33.38 -38.80
CA ASN A 12 26.43 -33.27 -40.21
C ASN A 12 25.04 -33.79 -40.44
N THR A 13 24.25 -34.09 -39.40
CA THR A 13 22.90 -34.61 -39.55
C THR A 13 21.90 -33.46 -39.81
N VAL A 14 21.10 -33.58 -40.84
CA VAL A 14 20.03 -32.61 -41.11
C VAL A 14 18.81 -32.94 -40.24
N GLY A 15 18.31 -31.97 -39.50
CA GLY A 15 17.14 -32.13 -38.64
C GLY A 15 17.03 -31.07 -37.56
N MET A 16 15.87 -30.98 -36.92
CA MET A 16 15.61 -30.10 -35.77
C MET A 16 16.21 -30.72 -34.50
N MET A 17 17.32 -30.20 -34.03
CA MET A 17 18.00 -30.70 -32.87
C MET A 17 18.05 -29.67 -31.70
N VAL A 18 17.41 -28.52 -31.92
CA VAL A 18 17.33 -27.45 -30.91
C VAL A 18 16.59 -27.94 -29.66
N ARG A 19 17.15 -27.66 -28.50
CA ARG A 19 16.56 -28.02 -27.20
C ARG A 19 16.40 -26.81 -26.32
N THR A 20 15.25 -26.74 -25.66
CA THR A 20 14.99 -25.74 -24.61
C THR A 20 15.43 -26.35 -23.27
N LEU A 21 16.18 -25.59 -22.50
CA LEU A 21 16.68 -26.02 -21.19
C LEU A 21 16.23 -25.04 -20.11
N PRO A 22 15.72 -25.51 -18.98
CA PRO A 22 15.42 -24.67 -17.84
C PRO A 22 16.73 -24.26 -17.15
N ILE A 23 16.89 -22.97 -16.88
CA ILE A 23 18.01 -22.46 -16.07
C ILE A 23 17.40 -21.94 -14.76
N HIS A 24 17.88 -22.49 -13.67
CA HIS A 24 17.50 -22.04 -12.32
C HIS A 24 18.66 -21.25 -11.71
N ALA A 25 18.34 -20.11 -11.09
CA ALA A 25 19.25 -19.24 -10.39
C ALA A 25 18.71 -18.88 -9.01
N ASN A 26 19.47 -19.21 -7.97
CA ASN A 26 19.23 -18.67 -6.63
C ASN A 26 20.06 -17.41 -6.47
N ILE A 27 19.40 -16.33 -6.07
CA ILE A 27 20.04 -15.06 -5.75
C ILE A 27 20.20 -15.02 -4.23
N ASP A 28 21.46 -14.87 -3.79
CA ASP A 28 21.80 -14.56 -2.41
C ASP A 28 22.41 -13.17 -2.40
N GLU A 29 21.78 -12.24 -1.68
CA GLU A 29 22.21 -10.84 -1.64
C GLU A 29 23.63 -10.65 -1.11
N GLU A 30 24.12 -11.59 -0.28
CA GLU A 30 25.49 -11.57 0.25
C GLU A 30 26.53 -12.09 -0.75
N ASP A 31 26.11 -12.73 -1.84
CA ASP A 31 27.04 -13.19 -2.87
C ASP A 31 27.78 -12.02 -3.51
N THR A 32 29.08 -12.25 -3.82
CA THR A 32 29.77 -11.36 -4.77
C THR A 32 29.24 -11.59 -6.17
N VAL A 33 29.27 -10.55 -7.01
CA VAL A 33 28.92 -10.67 -8.44
C VAL A 33 29.75 -11.79 -9.10
N SER A 34 31.05 -11.88 -8.78
CA SER A 34 31.93 -12.92 -9.32
C SER A 34 31.49 -14.35 -8.93
N ASP A 35 31.09 -14.56 -7.67
CA ASP A 35 30.70 -15.88 -7.21
C ASP A 35 29.32 -16.27 -7.73
N TYR A 36 28.40 -15.32 -7.82
CA TYR A 36 27.12 -15.50 -8.50
C TYR A 36 27.31 -15.93 -9.96
N LEU A 37 28.14 -15.23 -10.72
CA LEU A 37 28.42 -15.58 -12.11
C LEU A 37 29.07 -16.99 -12.24
N LYS A 38 29.95 -17.37 -11.30
CA LYS A 38 30.50 -18.75 -11.25
C LYS A 38 29.41 -19.78 -10.97
N LYS A 39 28.48 -19.49 -10.03
CA LYS A 39 27.33 -20.36 -9.75
C LYS A 39 26.46 -20.55 -10.98
N ILE A 40 26.09 -19.46 -11.66
CA ILE A 40 25.29 -19.51 -12.90
C ILE A 40 26.02 -20.29 -13.99
N ARG A 41 27.31 -20.03 -14.22
CA ARG A 41 28.11 -20.78 -15.21
C ARG A 41 28.14 -22.27 -14.94
N ARG A 42 28.23 -22.67 -13.65
CA ARG A 42 28.17 -24.08 -13.27
C ARG A 42 26.80 -24.67 -13.57
N ASN A 43 25.71 -23.99 -13.18
CA ASN A 43 24.35 -24.44 -13.43
C ASN A 43 24.06 -24.62 -14.92
N ILE A 44 24.50 -23.68 -15.75
CA ILE A 44 24.37 -23.79 -17.21
C ILE A 44 25.11 -25.03 -17.74
N LYS A 45 26.37 -25.26 -17.30
CA LYS A 45 27.15 -26.43 -17.71
C LYS A 45 26.47 -27.75 -17.31
N GLU A 46 25.97 -27.84 -16.08
CA GLU A 46 25.27 -29.02 -15.57
C GLU A 46 23.96 -29.28 -16.33
N THR A 47 23.20 -28.21 -16.60
CA THR A 47 21.96 -28.28 -17.39
C THR A 47 22.23 -28.74 -18.83
N VAL A 48 23.27 -28.19 -19.45
CA VAL A 48 23.69 -28.61 -20.82
C VAL A 48 24.18 -30.05 -20.85
N ALA A 49 24.88 -30.51 -19.82
CA ALA A 49 25.32 -31.92 -19.72
C ALA A 49 24.16 -32.90 -19.61
N ASN A 50 23.00 -32.46 -19.14
CA ASN A 50 21.77 -33.24 -18.99
C ASN A 50 20.70 -32.89 -20.06
N ASP A 51 21.07 -32.34 -21.19
CA ASP A 51 20.17 -31.84 -22.25
C ASP A 51 19.39 -32.96 -22.97
N TRP A 52 19.67 -34.21 -22.70
CA TRP A 52 18.98 -35.40 -23.21
C TRP A 52 17.54 -35.52 -22.70
N PHE A 53 17.20 -34.89 -21.56
CA PHE A 53 15.85 -34.95 -21.01
C PHE A 53 14.93 -33.93 -21.68
N PRO A 54 13.76 -34.33 -22.25
CA PRO A 54 12.88 -33.41 -22.95
C PRO A 54 12.24 -32.38 -22.00
N PHE A 55 12.38 -31.08 -22.31
CA PHE A 55 11.78 -29.99 -21.53
C PHE A 55 10.27 -30.14 -21.37
N MET A 56 9.55 -30.55 -22.44
CA MET A 56 8.10 -30.73 -22.38
C MET A 56 7.65 -31.77 -21.35
N LYS A 57 8.45 -32.81 -21.15
CA LYS A 57 8.18 -33.80 -20.11
C LYS A 57 8.43 -33.22 -18.73
N LEU A 58 9.54 -32.49 -18.55
CA LEU A 58 9.84 -31.81 -17.29
C LEU A 58 8.74 -30.79 -16.94
N ALA A 59 8.30 -30.01 -17.92
CA ALA A 59 7.23 -29.03 -17.75
C ALA A 59 5.91 -29.68 -17.31
N SER A 60 5.56 -30.84 -17.90
CA SER A 60 4.37 -31.60 -17.53
C SER A 60 4.48 -32.23 -16.13
N ASP A 61 5.64 -32.82 -15.80
CA ASP A 61 5.85 -33.54 -14.54
C ASP A 61 5.89 -32.61 -13.33
N TYR A 62 6.31 -31.35 -13.52
CA TYR A 62 6.51 -30.35 -12.47
C TYR A 62 5.67 -29.08 -12.63
N ASP A 63 4.70 -29.05 -13.52
CA ASP A 63 3.83 -27.90 -13.82
C ASP A 63 4.62 -26.60 -14.09
N LEU A 64 5.66 -26.71 -14.93
CA LEU A 64 6.51 -25.58 -15.30
C LEU A 64 6.03 -24.91 -16.57
N SER A 65 6.03 -23.57 -16.60
CA SER A 65 5.80 -22.81 -17.83
C SER A 65 7.08 -22.09 -18.28
N ALA A 66 7.31 -22.04 -19.61
CA ALA A 66 8.40 -21.28 -20.22
C ALA A 66 7.92 -19.87 -20.59
N ASP A 67 7.62 -19.06 -19.59
CA ASP A 67 7.08 -17.72 -19.78
C ASP A 67 8.11 -16.74 -20.34
N ILE A 68 9.36 -16.88 -19.89
CA ILE A 68 10.49 -16.07 -20.33
C ILE A 68 11.54 -16.97 -20.97
N MET A 69 11.92 -16.64 -22.18
CA MET A 69 12.98 -17.34 -22.91
C MET A 69 14.17 -16.43 -23.13
N LEU A 70 15.37 -16.98 -22.97
CA LEU A 70 16.63 -16.32 -23.31
C LEU A 70 17.35 -17.12 -24.38
N ALA A 71 17.70 -16.49 -25.49
CA ALA A 71 18.49 -17.08 -26.56
C ALA A 71 19.74 -16.24 -26.79
N TYR A 72 20.93 -16.83 -26.58
CA TYR A 72 22.20 -16.23 -26.93
C TYR A 72 22.69 -16.84 -28.26
N GLN A 73 23.00 -16.00 -29.21
CA GLN A 73 23.44 -16.38 -30.54
C GLN A 73 24.77 -15.70 -30.89
N ALA A 74 25.84 -16.47 -30.74
CA ALA A 74 27.17 -16.01 -31.12
C ALA A 74 27.32 -16.06 -32.65
N ASP A 75 27.78 -14.98 -33.24
CA ASP A 75 28.35 -14.85 -34.61
C ASP A 75 27.50 -15.48 -35.76
N ILE A 76 26.18 -15.37 -35.72
CA ILE A 76 25.33 -15.87 -36.83
C ILE A 76 25.46 -15.02 -38.08
N PHE A 77 25.78 -13.74 -37.93
CA PHE A 77 25.78 -12.77 -39.03
C PHE A 77 27.03 -12.80 -39.93
N ASN A 78 28.14 -13.30 -39.40
CA ASN A 78 29.44 -13.26 -40.14
C ASN A 78 29.77 -14.52 -40.93
N THR A 79 28.99 -15.59 -40.79
CA THR A 79 29.39 -16.90 -41.33
C THR A 79 28.77 -17.28 -42.67
N PHE A 80 27.78 -16.52 -43.18
CA PHE A 80 27.13 -16.88 -44.45
C PHE A 80 27.81 -16.18 -45.64
N LYS A 81 28.51 -16.97 -46.45
CA LYS A 81 29.07 -16.52 -47.73
C LYS A 81 28.53 -17.38 -48.86
N ILE A 82 28.06 -16.77 -49.94
CA ILE A 82 27.75 -17.43 -51.17
C ILE A 82 28.68 -16.90 -52.27
N GLY A 83 29.40 -17.80 -52.94
CA GLY A 83 30.36 -17.40 -53.98
C GLY A 83 31.49 -16.48 -53.50
N GLY A 84 31.85 -16.56 -52.23
CA GLY A 84 32.88 -15.69 -51.62
C GLY A 84 32.37 -14.34 -51.11
N GLN A 85 31.12 -13.98 -51.40
CA GLN A 85 30.49 -12.74 -50.88
C GLN A 85 29.76 -12.97 -49.55
N ALA A 86 29.99 -12.09 -48.58
CA ALA A 86 29.29 -12.11 -47.31
C ALA A 86 27.82 -11.73 -47.52
N LEU A 87 26.90 -12.53 -47.00
CA LEU A 87 25.47 -12.24 -47.00
C LEU A 87 25.09 -11.42 -45.76
N LYS A 88 24.35 -10.35 -46.01
CA LYS A 88 23.76 -9.57 -44.93
C LYS A 88 22.41 -10.19 -44.56
N LEU A 89 22.36 -10.89 -43.43
CA LEU A 89 21.11 -11.44 -42.91
C LEU A 89 20.20 -10.33 -42.38
N LYS A 90 18.92 -10.37 -42.79
CA LYS A 90 17.88 -9.51 -42.21
C LYS A 90 16.89 -10.40 -41.49
N LEU A 91 16.82 -10.26 -40.21
CA LEU A 91 15.78 -10.93 -39.41
C LEU A 91 14.44 -10.21 -39.62
N VAL A 92 13.45 -10.96 -40.01
CA VAL A 92 12.08 -10.47 -40.18
C VAL A 92 11.33 -10.73 -38.86
N PRO A 93 10.76 -9.70 -38.23
CA PRO A 93 9.99 -9.87 -37.01
C PRO A 93 8.82 -10.82 -37.24
N LEU A 94 8.58 -11.74 -36.32
CA LEU A 94 7.40 -12.57 -36.31
C LEU A 94 6.18 -11.73 -35.93
N LYS A 95 5.01 -12.04 -36.52
CA LYS A 95 3.76 -11.34 -36.16
C LYS A 95 3.15 -11.82 -34.83
N SER A 96 3.66 -12.92 -34.28
CA SER A 96 3.18 -13.50 -33.01
C SER A 96 4.38 -13.93 -32.16
N ALA A 97 4.35 -13.60 -30.89
CA ALA A 97 5.36 -14.05 -29.93
C ALA A 97 5.11 -15.52 -29.52
N ILE A 98 6.19 -16.32 -29.46
CA ILE A 98 6.13 -17.75 -29.10
C ILE A 98 5.97 -17.93 -27.58
N SER A 99 6.56 -17.03 -26.79
CA SER A 99 6.49 -16.99 -25.31
C SER A 99 5.92 -15.65 -24.86
N LYS A 100 5.66 -15.50 -23.56
CA LYS A 100 5.24 -14.19 -23.02
C LYS A 100 6.29 -13.12 -23.27
N LEU A 101 7.56 -13.47 -23.02
CA LEU A 101 8.73 -12.62 -23.31
C LEU A 101 9.89 -13.48 -23.81
N ASN A 102 10.48 -13.10 -24.93
CA ASN A 102 11.66 -13.73 -25.48
C ASN A 102 12.77 -12.68 -25.63
N VAL A 103 13.90 -12.88 -24.95
CA VAL A 103 15.07 -12.01 -24.99
C VAL A 103 16.13 -12.72 -25.85
N MET A 104 16.52 -12.09 -26.95
CA MET A 104 17.57 -12.60 -27.83
C MET A 104 18.78 -11.68 -27.77
N VAL A 105 19.94 -12.27 -27.56
CA VAL A 105 21.24 -11.61 -27.56
C VAL A 105 22.00 -12.07 -28.79
N PHE A 106 22.32 -11.15 -29.69
CA PHE A 106 23.15 -11.39 -30.86
C PHE A 106 24.52 -10.76 -30.65
N GLU A 107 25.56 -11.57 -30.76
CA GLU A 107 26.94 -11.10 -30.67
C GLU A 107 27.44 -10.78 -32.07
N SER A 108 28.11 -9.63 -32.24
CA SER A 108 28.90 -9.26 -33.42
C SER A 108 30.34 -9.09 -33.01
N GLU A 109 31.25 -8.73 -33.98
CA GLU A 109 32.66 -8.53 -33.67
C GLU A 109 32.92 -7.36 -32.68
N THR A 110 32.05 -6.36 -32.65
CA THR A 110 32.23 -5.14 -31.87
C THR A 110 31.13 -4.84 -30.88
N ASP A 111 29.93 -5.43 -31.08
CA ASP A 111 28.73 -5.04 -30.40
C ASP A 111 27.83 -6.22 -30.02
N PHE A 112 26.88 -5.95 -29.13
CA PHE A 112 25.78 -6.84 -28.84
C PHE A 112 24.45 -6.18 -29.24
N GLU A 113 23.62 -6.89 -30.00
CA GLU A 113 22.25 -6.49 -30.29
C GLU A 113 21.31 -7.27 -29.33
N LEU A 114 20.49 -6.55 -28.59
CA LEU A 114 19.44 -7.11 -27.73
C LEU A 114 18.09 -6.94 -28.44
N ARG A 115 17.34 -8.02 -28.55
CA ARG A 115 15.99 -8.00 -29.11
C ARG A 115 14.99 -8.60 -28.13
N PHE A 116 13.91 -7.86 -27.88
CA PHE A 116 12.83 -8.26 -27.00
C PHE A 116 11.61 -8.52 -27.88
N GLU A 117 11.13 -9.78 -27.92
CA GLU A 117 9.86 -10.16 -28.52
C GLU A 117 8.88 -10.49 -27.39
N TYR A 118 7.71 -9.88 -27.42
CA TYR A 118 6.74 -10.00 -26.33
C TYR A 118 5.30 -10.04 -26.82
N ARG A 119 4.42 -10.56 -26.00
CA ARG A 119 2.98 -10.55 -26.24
C ARG A 119 2.42 -9.17 -25.88
N ASN A 120 1.91 -8.46 -26.88
CA ASN A 120 1.34 -7.11 -26.72
C ASN A 120 -0.06 -7.09 -26.06
N ASP A 121 -0.68 -8.26 -25.89
CA ASP A 121 -1.89 -8.45 -25.09
C ASP A 121 -1.59 -8.56 -23.58
N LEU A 122 -0.32 -8.81 -23.21
CA LEU A 122 0.13 -8.92 -21.81
C LEU A 122 0.97 -7.73 -21.35
N PHE A 123 1.77 -7.17 -22.24
CA PHE A 123 2.74 -6.11 -21.89
C PHE A 123 2.57 -4.90 -22.80
N LYS A 124 2.62 -3.72 -22.21
CA LYS A 124 2.77 -2.46 -22.95
C LYS A 124 4.22 -2.30 -23.43
N GLU A 125 4.42 -1.60 -24.54
CA GLU A 125 5.75 -1.31 -25.06
C GLU A 125 6.63 -0.60 -24.03
N GLU A 126 6.07 0.36 -23.29
CA GLU A 126 6.78 1.11 -22.24
C GLU A 126 7.32 0.18 -21.13
N THR A 127 6.56 -0.82 -20.74
CA THR A 127 6.98 -1.83 -19.74
C THR A 127 8.20 -2.60 -20.25
N ILE A 128 8.20 -3.01 -21.51
CA ILE A 128 9.32 -3.76 -22.09
C ILE A 128 10.54 -2.86 -22.30
N ARG A 129 10.37 -1.59 -22.67
CA ARG A 129 11.48 -0.62 -22.73
C ARG A 129 12.11 -0.42 -21.35
N SER A 130 11.29 -0.20 -20.32
CA SER A 130 11.77 -0.07 -18.95
C SER A 130 12.51 -1.32 -18.47
N PHE A 131 12.03 -2.52 -18.82
CA PHE A 131 12.72 -3.77 -18.53
C PHE A 131 14.08 -3.86 -19.25
N ALA A 132 14.15 -3.47 -20.52
CA ALA A 132 15.38 -3.46 -21.29
C ALA A 132 16.43 -2.49 -20.70
N ASP A 133 15.99 -1.29 -20.28
CA ASP A 133 16.86 -0.30 -19.64
C ASP A 133 17.41 -0.81 -18.31
N SER A 134 16.55 -1.43 -17.48
CA SER A 134 16.97 -2.06 -16.21
C SER A 134 17.95 -3.22 -16.45
N PHE A 135 17.70 -4.04 -17.48
CA PHE A 135 18.61 -5.12 -17.86
C PHE A 135 20.01 -4.61 -18.22
N LEU A 136 20.10 -3.56 -19.06
CA LEU A 136 21.37 -2.95 -19.42
C LEU A 136 22.07 -2.34 -18.20
N LYS A 137 21.33 -1.65 -17.33
CA LYS A 137 21.86 -1.08 -16.08
C LYS A 137 22.46 -2.17 -15.18
N ILE A 138 21.80 -3.33 -15.05
CA ILE A 138 22.33 -4.46 -14.27
C ILE A 138 23.64 -4.97 -14.89
N VAL A 139 23.68 -5.16 -16.20
CA VAL A 139 24.89 -5.64 -16.90
C VAL A 139 26.07 -4.67 -16.67
N GLU A 140 25.86 -3.37 -16.78
CA GLU A 140 26.88 -2.36 -16.50
C GLU A 140 27.34 -2.39 -15.04
N GLN A 141 26.43 -2.57 -14.10
CA GLN A 141 26.73 -2.63 -12.68
C GLN A 141 27.53 -3.89 -12.31
N PHE A 142 27.28 -5.01 -12.98
CA PHE A 142 28.06 -6.24 -12.78
C PHE A 142 29.56 -6.07 -13.09
N LEU A 143 29.90 -5.06 -13.90
CA LEU A 143 31.31 -4.69 -14.19
C LEU A 143 31.93 -3.79 -13.11
N LYS A 144 31.12 -3.15 -12.28
CA LYS A 144 31.55 -2.09 -11.34
C LYS A 144 31.34 -2.46 -9.86
N LYS A 145 30.29 -3.21 -9.55
CA LYS A 145 29.89 -3.57 -8.18
C LYS A 145 30.52 -4.89 -7.75
N SER A 146 30.76 -5.00 -6.45
CA SER A 146 31.37 -6.19 -5.88
C SER A 146 30.34 -7.19 -5.36
N LYS A 147 29.24 -6.73 -4.76
CA LYS A 147 28.16 -7.55 -4.17
C LYS A 147 26.86 -7.39 -4.93
N LEU A 148 25.99 -8.42 -4.87
CA LEU A 148 24.66 -8.38 -5.49
C LEU A 148 23.74 -7.37 -4.80
N CYS A 149 23.81 -7.23 -3.47
CA CYS A 149 23.02 -6.24 -2.73
C CYS A 149 23.30 -4.78 -3.13
N GLU A 150 24.42 -4.51 -3.80
CA GLU A 150 24.76 -3.18 -4.30
C GLU A 150 24.18 -2.88 -5.68
N VAL A 151 23.56 -3.88 -6.32
CA VAL A 151 23.01 -3.76 -7.69
C VAL A 151 21.60 -3.16 -7.61
N GLU A 152 21.46 -2.00 -8.23
CA GLU A 152 20.18 -1.29 -8.31
C GLU A 152 19.40 -1.76 -9.53
N LEU A 153 18.14 -2.16 -9.30
CA LEU A 153 17.24 -2.63 -10.37
C LEU A 153 16.49 -1.49 -11.06
N VAL A 154 16.28 -0.39 -10.34
CA VAL A 154 15.49 0.75 -10.78
C VAL A 154 16.39 1.77 -11.49
N ASN A 155 16.00 2.21 -12.68
CA ASN A 155 16.74 3.24 -13.41
C ASN A 155 16.33 4.66 -12.96
N GLU A 156 17.08 5.69 -13.41
CA GLU A 156 16.86 7.08 -12.99
C GLU A 156 15.48 7.63 -13.37
N ASN A 157 14.93 7.21 -14.52
CA ASN A 157 13.59 7.63 -14.95
C ASN A 157 12.51 7.04 -14.03
N GLN A 158 12.65 5.78 -13.63
CA GLN A 158 11.75 5.13 -12.69
C GLN A 158 11.85 5.75 -11.28
N LEU A 159 13.06 6.12 -10.83
CA LEU A 159 13.24 6.86 -9.58
C LEU A 159 12.56 8.23 -9.64
N ALA A 160 12.73 8.96 -10.74
CA ALA A 160 12.06 10.24 -10.92
C ALA A 160 10.54 10.12 -10.96
N GLU A 161 9.99 9.03 -11.50
CA GLU A 161 8.56 8.74 -11.48
C GLU A 161 8.08 8.44 -10.06
N LEU A 162 8.82 7.63 -9.29
CA LEU A 162 8.52 7.36 -7.87
C LEU A 162 8.58 8.64 -7.04
N ASP A 163 9.58 9.49 -7.27
CA ASP A 163 9.69 10.79 -6.62
C ASP A 163 8.49 11.69 -6.95
N ASN A 164 8.00 11.65 -8.19
CA ASN A 164 6.80 12.39 -8.58
C ASN A 164 5.55 11.87 -7.88
N PHE A 165 5.39 10.55 -7.71
CA PHE A 165 4.29 9.97 -6.93
C PHE A 165 4.34 10.38 -5.46
N ASN A 166 5.54 10.57 -4.91
CA ASN A 166 5.75 10.98 -3.53
C ASN A 166 5.65 12.50 -3.31
N LYS A 167 5.49 13.32 -4.36
CA LYS A 167 5.22 14.76 -4.24
C LYS A 167 3.78 15.02 -3.79
N THR A 168 3.47 14.57 -2.59
CA THR A 168 2.13 14.69 -2.00
C THR A 168 2.03 15.83 -0.99
N GLU A 169 3.11 16.55 -0.76
CA GLU A 169 3.13 17.69 0.15
C GLU A 169 2.28 18.84 -0.36
N PHE A 170 1.44 19.38 0.48
CA PHE A 170 0.71 20.61 0.22
C PHE A 170 0.64 21.49 1.48
N PRO A 171 0.71 22.81 1.35
CA PRO A 171 0.60 23.70 2.48
C PRO A 171 -0.82 23.73 3.05
N PHE A 172 -0.95 23.57 4.35
CA PHE A 172 -2.18 23.75 5.11
C PHE A 172 -1.86 24.47 6.45
N ASP A 173 -2.87 25.06 7.07
CA ASP A 173 -2.71 25.71 8.38
C ASP A 173 -2.68 24.63 9.46
N ASP A 174 -1.48 24.25 9.89
CA ASP A 174 -1.20 23.26 10.94
C ASP A 174 -1.28 23.82 12.37
N SER A 175 -1.54 25.12 12.52
CA SER A 175 -1.70 25.77 13.83
C SER A 175 -3.08 25.54 14.43
N LYS A 176 -4.08 25.12 13.62
CA LYS A 176 -5.48 24.93 14.03
C LYS A 176 -5.84 23.44 14.08
N THR A 177 -6.59 23.10 15.13
CA THR A 177 -7.19 21.78 15.28
C THR A 177 -8.54 21.69 14.57
N VAL A 178 -9.09 20.48 14.45
CA VAL A 178 -10.46 20.25 13.96
C VAL A 178 -11.49 20.90 14.90
N VAL A 179 -11.21 20.97 16.20
CA VAL A 179 -12.05 21.62 17.20
C VAL A 179 -12.12 23.14 16.93
N ASP A 180 -10.97 23.78 16.64
CA ASP A 180 -10.95 25.21 16.31
C ASP A 180 -11.81 25.51 15.08
N LEU A 181 -11.68 24.69 14.03
CA LEU A 181 -12.50 24.86 12.81
C LEU A 181 -14.00 24.68 13.07
N PHE A 182 -14.36 23.70 13.91
CA PHE A 182 -15.74 23.49 14.30
C PHE A 182 -16.28 24.69 15.08
N GLU A 183 -15.55 25.21 16.06
CA GLU A 183 -15.94 26.39 16.83
C GLU A 183 -16.05 27.66 15.97
N GLU A 184 -15.13 27.83 15.01
CA GLU A 184 -15.20 28.92 14.03
C GLU A 184 -16.48 28.81 13.18
N GLN A 185 -16.83 27.59 12.74
CA GLN A 185 -18.05 27.38 11.97
C GLN A 185 -19.32 27.62 12.79
N CYS A 186 -19.33 27.22 14.06
CA CYS A 186 -20.44 27.51 14.98
C CYS A 186 -20.67 29.03 15.14
N LYS A 187 -19.59 29.81 15.20
CA LYS A 187 -19.67 31.27 15.27
C LYS A 187 -20.13 31.90 13.93
N LYS A 188 -19.69 31.34 12.79
CA LYS A 188 -19.98 31.87 11.45
C LYS A 188 -21.43 31.63 11.03
N THR A 189 -21.96 30.43 11.33
CA THR A 189 -23.31 30.02 10.90
C THR A 189 -24.06 29.27 11.99
N PRO A 190 -24.39 29.92 13.13
CA PRO A 190 -24.97 29.23 14.29
C PRO A 190 -26.32 28.55 13.99
N ASP A 191 -27.16 29.17 13.19
CA ASP A 191 -28.52 28.69 12.88
C ASP A 191 -28.58 27.72 11.71
N LYS A 192 -27.44 27.45 11.01
CA LYS A 192 -27.40 26.50 9.91
C LYS A 192 -27.45 25.08 10.45
N THR A 193 -28.21 24.21 9.77
CA THR A 193 -28.26 22.78 10.11
C THR A 193 -26.91 22.15 9.89
N ALA A 194 -26.36 21.49 10.93
CA ALA A 194 -25.07 20.79 10.89
C ALA A 194 -25.24 19.27 10.83
N ILE A 195 -26.23 18.70 11.53
CA ILE A 195 -26.50 17.27 11.53
C ILE A 195 -27.99 17.01 11.25
N VAL A 196 -28.24 16.02 10.38
CA VAL A 196 -29.58 15.47 10.13
C VAL A 196 -29.54 13.97 10.38
N TYR A 197 -30.42 13.48 11.23
CA TYR A 197 -30.60 12.05 11.46
C TYR A 197 -32.10 11.73 11.57
N LYS A 198 -32.63 10.97 10.60
CA LYS A 198 -34.07 10.73 10.46
C LYS A 198 -34.82 12.07 10.41
N GLU A 199 -35.80 12.28 11.30
CA GLU A 199 -36.57 13.50 11.40
C GLU A 199 -35.93 14.61 12.26
N LYS A 200 -34.80 14.30 12.93
CA LYS A 200 -34.10 15.23 13.80
C LYS A 200 -33.13 16.08 13.00
N LYS A 201 -33.08 17.36 13.32
CA LYS A 201 -32.12 18.32 12.77
C LYS A 201 -31.48 19.07 13.92
N PHE A 202 -30.16 19.26 13.85
CA PHE A 202 -29.40 20.01 14.83
C PHE A 202 -28.65 21.13 14.12
N THR A 203 -28.76 22.33 14.64
CA THR A 203 -27.99 23.49 14.19
C THR A 203 -26.57 23.44 14.77
N TYR A 204 -25.66 24.22 14.20
CA TYR A 204 -24.29 24.37 14.74
C TYR A 204 -24.31 24.89 16.18
N ALA A 205 -25.19 25.85 16.51
CA ALA A 205 -25.31 26.37 17.87
C ALA A 205 -25.81 25.30 18.88
N GLU A 206 -26.78 24.48 18.50
CA GLU A 206 -27.26 23.39 19.37
C GLU A 206 -26.19 22.34 19.61
N ILE A 207 -25.42 21.96 18.57
CA ILE A 207 -24.30 21.01 18.71
C ILE A 207 -23.22 21.63 19.58
N ASP A 208 -22.88 22.89 19.39
CA ASP A 208 -21.88 23.59 20.20
C ASP A 208 -22.24 23.54 21.69
N GLU A 209 -23.52 23.83 22.03
CA GLU A 209 -23.99 23.78 23.41
C GLU A 209 -23.92 22.35 23.98
N ILE A 210 -24.37 21.33 23.24
CA ILE A 210 -24.34 19.94 23.69
C ILE A 210 -22.91 19.46 23.89
N THR A 211 -22.02 19.77 22.94
CA THR A 211 -20.63 19.33 23.01
C THR A 211 -19.86 20.03 24.12
N ASN A 212 -20.18 21.28 24.46
CA ASN A 212 -19.61 21.99 25.62
C ASN A 212 -20.03 21.33 26.94
N ARG A 213 -21.28 20.84 27.06
CA ARG A 213 -21.75 20.10 28.24
C ARG A 213 -21.03 18.76 28.38
N ILE A 214 -20.86 18.01 27.28
CA ILE A 214 -20.09 16.76 27.28
C ILE A 214 -18.64 17.04 27.71
N ALA A 215 -18.01 18.05 27.13
CA ALA A 215 -16.63 18.41 27.46
C ALA A 215 -16.47 18.75 28.95
N GLY A 216 -17.40 19.52 29.52
CA GLY A 216 -17.44 19.82 30.95
C GLY A 216 -17.61 18.57 31.81
N TYR A 217 -18.46 17.62 31.40
CA TYR A 217 -18.64 16.34 32.08
C TYR A 217 -17.35 15.51 32.04
N VAL A 218 -16.71 15.35 30.88
CA VAL A 218 -15.46 14.61 30.72
C VAL A 218 -14.38 15.23 31.64
N HIS A 219 -14.24 16.56 31.60
CA HIS A 219 -13.30 17.27 32.46
C HIS A 219 -13.58 17.08 33.96
N SER A 220 -14.87 17.05 34.38
CA SER A 220 -15.26 16.81 35.77
C SER A 220 -14.87 15.42 36.30
N LYS A 221 -14.59 14.47 35.39
CA LYS A 221 -14.07 13.13 35.69
C LYS A 221 -12.55 13.10 35.77
N GLY A 222 -11.89 14.24 35.64
CA GLY A 222 -10.43 14.36 35.64
C GLY A 222 -9.76 13.89 34.36
N ILE A 223 -10.54 13.70 33.27
CA ILE A 223 -10.04 13.23 31.98
C ILE A 223 -9.68 14.43 31.11
N GLY A 224 -8.53 14.39 30.47
CA GLY A 224 -8.02 15.48 29.64
C GLY A 224 -7.01 15.00 28.60
N LYS A 225 -5.97 15.80 28.39
CA LYS A 225 -4.96 15.62 27.35
C LYS A 225 -4.31 14.22 27.41
N GLU A 226 -4.15 13.60 26.24
CA GLU A 226 -3.57 12.24 26.05
C GLU A 226 -4.35 11.10 26.70
N GLU A 227 -5.52 11.37 27.29
CA GLU A 227 -6.40 10.34 27.82
C GLU A 227 -7.51 10.00 26.82
N VAL A 228 -8.01 8.77 26.89
CA VAL A 228 -8.96 8.22 25.91
C VAL A 228 -10.32 7.99 26.54
N VAL A 229 -11.37 8.48 25.86
CA VAL A 229 -12.77 8.16 26.17
C VAL A 229 -13.31 7.20 25.11
N SER A 230 -13.81 6.04 25.54
CA SER A 230 -14.44 5.08 24.65
C SER A 230 -15.86 5.48 24.30
N ILE A 231 -16.28 5.30 23.05
CA ILE A 231 -17.61 5.63 22.55
C ILE A 231 -18.23 4.39 21.94
N LEU A 232 -19.26 3.82 22.58
CA LEU A 232 -20.03 2.66 22.12
C LEU A 232 -21.48 3.08 21.84
N ILE A 233 -21.69 3.66 20.67
CA ILE A 233 -22.98 4.22 20.25
C ILE A 233 -23.33 3.65 18.87
N PRO A 234 -24.60 3.28 18.59
CA PRO A 234 -25.02 2.92 17.26
C PRO A 234 -24.93 4.13 16.33
N ARG A 235 -24.99 3.90 15.03
CA ARG A 235 -24.98 5.00 14.06
C ARG A 235 -26.21 5.90 14.25
N CYS A 236 -25.99 7.05 14.90
CA CYS A 236 -27.00 8.07 15.15
C CYS A 236 -26.34 9.45 15.31
N GLU A 237 -27.15 10.46 15.58
CA GLU A 237 -26.70 11.85 15.77
C GLU A 237 -25.68 12.03 16.89
N TYR A 238 -25.75 11.19 17.94
CA TYR A 238 -24.86 11.31 19.11
C TYR A 238 -23.43 10.84 18.83
N MET A 239 -23.18 10.07 17.79
CA MET A 239 -21.81 9.62 17.51
C MET A 239 -20.86 10.80 17.21
N PRO A 240 -21.12 11.66 16.22
CA PRO A 240 -20.28 12.85 15.98
C PRO A 240 -20.36 13.86 17.14
N ILE A 241 -21.50 14.01 17.79
CA ILE A 241 -21.68 14.94 18.92
C ILE A 241 -20.79 14.51 20.10
N ALA A 242 -20.80 13.24 20.47
CA ALA A 242 -19.96 12.72 21.55
C ALA A 242 -18.49 12.85 21.22
N SER A 243 -18.08 12.52 19.99
CA SER A 243 -16.69 12.66 19.54
C SER A 243 -16.19 14.09 19.67
N ILE A 244 -16.95 15.06 19.16
CA ILE A 244 -16.57 16.49 19.26
C ILE A 244 -16.55 16.93 20.74
N GLY A 245 -17.51 16.49 21.54
CA GLY A 245 -17.56 16.81 22.96
C GLY A 245 -16.34 16.31 23.74
N VAL A 246 -15.90 15.07 23.46
CA VAL A 246 -14.65 14.54 24.03
C VAL A 246 -13.45 15.35 23.58
N LEU A 247 -13.32 15.65 22.28
CA LEU A 247 -12.21 16.44 21.76
C LEU A 247 -12.13 17.86 22.35
N LYS A 248 -13.29 18.48 22.63
CA LYS A 248 -13.34 19.79 23.29
C LYS A 248 -12.84 19.76 24.74
N SER A 249 -12.87 18.60 25.41
CA SER A 249 -12.27 18.46 26.76
C SER A 249 -10.74 18.37 26.72
N GLY A 250 -10.16 18.22 25.53
CA GLY A 250 -8.74 17.95 25.33
C GLY A 250 -8.39 16.46 25.30
N ALA A 251 -9.36 15.58 25.56
CA ALA A 251 -9.18 14.11 25.48
C ALA A 251 -9.34 13.59 24.05
N ALA A 252 -8.80 12.41 23.79
CA ALA A 252 -9.01 11.67 22.56
C ALA A 252 -10.23 10.74 22.66
N TYR A 253 -10.81 10.35 21.55
CA TYR A 253 -11.87 9.37 21.57
C TYR A 253 -11.48 8.05 20.89
N GLN A 254 -12.06 6.96 21.37
CA GLN A 254 -11.96 5.63 20.79
C GLN A 254 -13.34 5.18 20.32
N PRO A 255 -13.60 5.11 19.00
CA PRO A 255 -14.86 4.58 18.52
C PRO A 255 -14.88 3.05 18.63
N LEU A 256 -15.97 2.49 19.14
CA LEU A 256 -16.23 1.07 19.26
C LEU A 256 -17.41 0.69 18.38
N ASP A 257 -17.20 -0.22 17.43
CA ASP A 257 -18.28 -0.72 16.57
C ASP A 257 -19.11 -1.77 17.33
N PRO A 258 -20.42 -1.56 17.53
CA PRO A 258 -21.28 -2.52 18.22
C PRO A 258 -21.36 -3.90 17.55
N SER A 259 -20.94 -4.03 16.31
CA SER A 259 -20.89 -5.32 15.60
C SER A 259 -19.69 -6.19 16.00
N TYR A 260 -18.74 -5.66 16.76
CA TYR A 260 -17.59 -6.44 17.21
C TYR A 260 -17.97 -7.41 18.34
N PRO A 261 -17.32 -8.59 18.41
CA PRO A 261 -17.50 -9.50 19.53
C PRO A 261 -17.19 -8.83 20.87
N PRO A 262 -17.94 -9.18 21.96
CA PRO A 262 -17.72 -8.59 23.28
C PRO A 262 -16.28 -8.68 23.79
N GLU A 263 -15.60 -9.80 23.56
CA GLU A 263 -14.20 -10.00 23.97
C GLU A 263 -13.27 -9.00 23.28
N ARG A 264 -13.55 -8.67 22.02
CA ARG A 264 -12.77 -7.67 21.27
C ARG A 264 -13.01 -6.28 21.82
N LEU A 265 -14.24 -5.91 22.11
CA LEU A 265 -14.60 -4.62 22.71
C LEU A 265 -13.94 -4.45 24.08
N GLN A 266 -14.01 -5.48 24.95
CA GLN A 266 -13.34 -5.48 26.27
C GLN A 266 -11.84 -5.32 26.14
N PHE A 267 -11.21 -6.05 25.21
CA PHE A 267 -9.78 -5.91 24.93
C PHE A 267 -9.42 -4.46 24.56
N MET A 268 -10.14 -3.88 23.60
CA MET A 268 -9.87 -2.53 23.08
C MET A 268 -10.01 -1.46 24.18
N ILE A 269 -11.02 -1.54 25.04
CA ILE A 269 -11.22 -0.60 26.15
C ILE A 269 -10.10 -0.73 27.18
N LYS A 270 -9.73 -1.96 27.51
CA LYS A 270 -8.67 -2.23 28.49
C LYS A 270 -7.30 -1.76 27.98
N ASP A 271 -6.99 -2.04 26.72
CA ASP A 271 -5.72 -1.66 26.08
C ASP A 271 -5.60 -0.14 25.96
N ALA A 272 -6.73 0.55 25.72
CA ALA A 272 -6.81 2.02 25.72
C ALA A 272 -6.76 2.67 27.11
N ASN A 273 -6.83 1.91 28.21
CA ASN A 273 -6.98 2.40 29.57
C ASN A 273 -8.15 3.38 29.74
N ALA A 274 -9.24 3.21 28.98
CA ALA A 274 -10.36 4.13 29.01
C ALA A 274 -11.18 3.98 30.30
N THR A 275 -11.19 5.04 31.10
CA THR A 275 -11.91 5.09 32.40
C THR A 275 -13.32 5.63 32.26
N LEU A 276 -13.68 6.22 31.13
CA LEU A 276 -15.02 6.70 30.80
C LEU A 276 -15.49 6.07 29.48
N LEU A 277 -16.72 5.57 29.51
CA LEU A 277 -17.45 5.06 28.34
C LEU A 277 -18.69 5.95 28.09
N ILE A 278 -18.82 6.46 26.86
CA ILE A 278 -20.07 7.08 26.41
C ILE A 278 -20.82 6.02 25.61
N ALA A 279 -22.01 5.62 26.03
CA ALA A 279 -22.71 4.47 25.45
C ALA A 279 -24.21 4.66 25.28
N ASP A 280 -24.78 3.92 24.32
CA ASP A 280 -26.21 3.65 24.29
C ASP A 280 -26.54 2.56 25.33
N GLU A 281 -27.62 2.77 26.08
CA GLU A 281 -28.05 1.84 27.16
C GLU A 281 -28.24 0.41 26.67
N ASN A 282 -28.78 0.23 25.47
CA ASN A 282 -29.04 -1.08 24.87
C ASN A 282 -27.77 -1.85 24.48
N LEU A 283 -26.62 -1.20 24.47
CA LEU A 283 -25.34 -1.81 24.13
C LEU A 283 -24.46 -2.18 25.32
N LEU A 284 -24.89 -1.84 26.55
CA LEU A 284 -24.14 -2.14 27.77
C LEU A 284 -23.98 -3.63 28.04
N GLU A 285 -24.93 -4.46 27.57
CA GLU A 285 -24.83 -5.91 27.65
C GLU A 285 -23.64 -6.51 26.95
N LEU A 286 -23.05 -5.78 25.98
CA LEU A 286 -21.80 -6.18 25.30
C LEU A 286 -20.56 -6.02 26.19
N LEU A 287 -20.67 -5.28 27.29
CA LEU A 287 -19.55 -4.93 28.18
C LEU A 287 -19.89 -5.16 29.65
N PRO A 288 -20.33 -6.39 30.07
CA PRO A 288 -20.84 -6.67 31.42
C PRO A 288 -19.79 -6.41 32.52
N ASP A 289 -18.50 -6.53 32.21
CA ASP A 289 -17.39 -6.40 33.17
C ASP A 289 -16.76 -5.00 33.17
N TYR A 290 -17.33 -4.02 32.45
CA TYR A 290 -16.82 -2.67 32.48
C TYR A 290 -17.09 -1.98 33.82
N SER A 291 -16.03 -1.54 34.49
CA SER A 291 -16.12 -0.98 35.84
C SER A 291 -15.83 0.53 35.92
N GLY A 292 -15.57 1.18 34.78
CA GLY A 292 -15.33 2.62 34.72
C GLY A 292 -16.63 3.43 34.77
N ASP A 293 -16.49 4.75 34.67
CA ASP A 293 -17.63 5.66 34.58
C ASP A 293 -18.39 5.48 33.26
N ILE A 294 -19.71 5.62 33.26
CA ILE A 294 -20.55 5.55 32.08
C ILE A 294 -21.40 6.81 31.94
N LEU A 295 -21.35 7.42 30.77
CA LEU A 295 -22.32 8.44 30.35
C LEU A 295 -23.25 7.86 29.31
N LEU A 296 -24.54 7.76 29.66
CA LEU A 296 -25.51 7.27 28.70
C LEU A 296 -25.94 8.37 27.72
N THR A 297 -26.20 8.01 26.47
CA THR A 297 -26.64 8.97 25.43
C THR A 297 -27.96 9.66 25.83
N LYS A 298 -28.87 8.97 26.51
CA LYS A 298 -30.12 9.53 27.02
C LYS A 298 -29.95 10.62 28.08
N ASP A 299 -28.81 10.65 28.78
CA ASP A 299 -28.53 11.61 29.85
C ASP A 299 -27.80 12.86 29.32
N ILE A 300 -27.26 12.81 28.12
CA ILE A 300 -26.56 13.94 27.51
C ILE A 300 -27.38 15.23 27.48
N PRO A 301 -28.67 15.23 27.10
CA PRO A 301 -29.46 16.47 27.08
C PRO A 301 -29.62 17.11 28.46
N ASN A 302 -29.50 16.31 29.55
CA ASN A 302 -29.66 16.74 30.91
C ASN A 302 -28.36 17.14 31.62
N LEU A 303 -27.23 17.06 30.94
CA LEU A 303 -25.94 17.48 31.50
C LEU A 303 -25.99 18.97 31.88
N PRO A 304 -25.41 19.36 33.00
CA PRO A 304 -25.32 20.78 33.39
C PRO A 304 -24.47 21.58 32.42
N LYS A 305 -24.76 22.86 32.30
CA LYS A 305 -23.85 23.79 31.63
C LYS A 305 -22.56 23.85 32.44
N SER A 306 -21.44 23.85 31.74
CA SER A 306 -20.13 23.92 32.37
C SER A 306 -19.52 25.30 32.14
N ASP A 307 -19.14 25.97 33.22
CA ASP A 307 -18.36 27.21 33.17
C ASP A 307 -16.84 26.94 33.27
N ALA A 308 -16.42 25.66 33.20
CA ALA A 308 -15.03 25.29 33.28
C ALA A 308 -14.24 25.84 32.08
N VAL A 309 -13.12 26.47 32.36
CA VAL A 309 -12.14 26.87 31.33
C VAL A 309 -11.38 25.61 30.93
N LEU A 310 -11.76 25.04 29.81
CA LEU A 310 -11.11 23.84 29.27
C LEU A 310 -9.83 24.20 28.54
N ALA A 311 -8.79 23.37 28.71
CA ALA A 311 -7.58 23.48 27.93
C ALA A 311 -7.88 23.07 26.49
N LYS A 312 -7.64 23.96 25.52
CA LYS A 312 -7.81 23.62 24.11
C LYS A 312 -6.78 22.59 23.68
N PRO A 313 -7.17 21.61 22.83
CA PRO A 313 -6.20 20.69 22.28
C PRO A 313 -5.24 21.42 21.34
N SER A 314 -3.99 20.94 21.29
CA SER A 314 -2.99 21.38 20.30
C SER A 314 -2.94 20.43 19.10
N PRO A 315 -2.35 20.84 17.98
CA PRO A 315 -2.21 19.99 16.80
C PRO A 315 -1.48 18.65 17.06
N ASP A 316 -0.56 18.63 18.03
CA ASP A 316 0.22 17.44 18.39
C ASP A 316 -0.47 16.55 19.46
N ASP A 317 -1.64 16.93 19.96
CA ASP A 317 -2.37 16.13 20.91
C ASP A 317 -3.12 15.00 20.22
N LEU A 318 -3.34 13.91 20.94
CA LEU A 318 -4.07 12.75 20.45
C LEU A 318 -5.53 13.12 20.11
N PHE A 319 -5.96 12.79 18.91
CA PHE A 319 -7.31 13.02 18.43
C PHE A 319 -8.19 11.76 18.57
N ILE A 320 -7.69 10.64 18.06
CA ILE A 320 -8.46 9.40 17.98
C ILE A 320 -7.55 8.18 18.10
N LEU A 321 -8.07 7.14 18.73
CA LEU A 321 -7.47 5.81 18.80
C LEU A 321 -8.32 4.82 18.00
N ILE A 322 -7.82 4.37 16.85
CA ILE A 322 -8.52 3.44 15.96
C ILE A 322 -7.83 2.08 15.96
N TYR A 323 -8.59 1.00 16.16
CA TYR A 323 -8.06 -0.35 16.15
C TYR A 323 -8.15 -1.01 14.78
N THR A 324 -7.03 -1.54 14.34
CA THR A 324 -6.93 -2.30 13.10
C THR A 324 -6.68 -3.78 13.39
N SER A 325 -7.08 -4.67 12.48
CA SER A 325 -6.73 -6.09 12.55
C SER A 325 -5.22 -6.25 12.36
N GLY A 326 -4.49 -6.54 13.43
CA GLY A 326 -3.05 -6.77 13.36
C GLY A 326 -2.73 -8.06 12.58
N SER A 327 -1.62 -8.09 11.84
CA SER A 327 -1.10 -9.28 11.14
C SER A 327 -0.83 -10.48 12.07
N THR A 328 -0.74 -10.25 13.37
CA THR A 328 -0.56 -11.26 14.43
C THR A 328 -1.87 -11.76 15.03
N GLY A 329 -3.03 -11.32 14.52
CA GLY A 329 -4.36 -11.67 15.04
C GLY A 329 -4.82 -10.82 16.24
N THR A 330 -3.93 -10.11 16.93
CA THR A 330 -4.29 -9.18 18.02
C THR A 330 -4.55 -7.80 17.44
N PRO A 331 -5.68 -7.13 17.77
CA PRO A 331 -5.94 -5.76 17.33
C PRO A 331 -4.84 -4.81 17.80
N LYS A 332 -4.46 -3.85 16.94
CA LYS A 332 -3.48 -2.80 17.26
C LYS A 332 -4.13 -1.44 17.18
N GLY A 333 -3.96 -0.63 18.24
CA GLY A 333 -4.46 0.73 18.30
C GLY A 333 -3.53 1.70 17.54
N ALA A 334 -4.05 2.33 16.49
CA ALA A 334 -3.36 3.42 15.80
C ALA A 334 -3.75 4.75 16.47
N MET A 335 -2.75 5.47 16.95
CA MET A 335 -2.88 6.77 17.59
C MET A 335 -2.71 7.88 16.55
N LEU A 336 -3.76 8.66 16.29
CA LEU A 336 -3.73 9.78 15.35
C LEU A 336 -3.88 11.10 16.10
N GLU A 337 -2.98 12.03 15.79
CA GLU A 337 -2.97 13.38 16.35
C GLU A 337 -3.93 14.32 15.58
N HIS A 338 -4.31 15.46 16.18
CA HIS A 338 -5.16 16.45 15.55
C HIS A 338 -4.62 16.93 14.19
N LYS A 339 -3.29 17.12 14.06
CA LYS A 339 -2.66 17.54 12.78
C LYS A 339 -2.85 16.52 11.67
N ASN A 340 -2.85 15.19 11.99
CA ASN A 340 -3.06 14.15 10.98
C ASN A 340 -4.46 14.24 10.39
N VAL A 341 -5.47 14.37 11.26
CA VAL A 341 -6.87 14.49 10.84
C VAL A 341 -7.10 15.83 10.14
N ARG A 342 -6.45 16.90 10.60
CA ARG A 342 -6.53 18.22 9.97
C ARG A 342 -5.99 18.20 8.54
N SER A 343 -4.83 17.57 8.33
CA SER A 343 -4.24 17.38 7.00
C SER A 343 -5.17 16.57 6.08
N PHE A 344 -5.77 15.50 6.60
CA PHE A 344 -6.74 14.69 5.86
C PHE A 344 -7.98 15.50 5.46
N CYS A 345 -8.54 16.32 6.35
CA CYS A 345 -9.69 17.17 6.06
C CYS A 345 -9.37 18.16 4.94
N ASP A 346 -8.20 18.84 4.99
CA ASP A 346 -7.80 19.79 3.95
C ASP A 346 -7.62 19.12 2.59
N PHE A 347 -6.95 17.97 2.58
CA PHE A 347 -6.80 17.18 1.36
C PHE A 347 -8.16 16.79 0.79
N HIS A 348 -9.08 16.32 1.63
CA HIS A 348 -10.38 15.86 1.18
C HIS A 348 -11.25 17.00 0.65
N ILE A 349 -11.28 18.15 1.32
CA ILE A 349 -11.97 19.35 0.86
C ILE A 349 -11.48 19.79 -0.52
N ARG A 350 -10.15 19.81 -0.73
CA ARG A 350 -9.55 20.26 -2.00
C ARG A 350 -9.78 19.29 -3.16
N ASN A 351 -9.83 17.99 -2.89
CA ASN A 351 -9.91 16.97 -3.95
C ASN A 351 -11.31 16.43 -4.20
N SER A 352 -12.30 16.80 -3.40
CA SER A 352 -13.67 16.27 -3.51
C SER A 352 -14.73 17.35 -3.77
N ASP A 353 -14.31 18.55 -4.17
CA ASP A 353 -15.21 19.68 -4.45
C ASP A 353 -16.22 19.97 -3.31
N ILE A 354 -15.78 19.73 -2.04
CA ILE A 354 -16.60 19.97 -0.86
C ILE A 354 -16.52 21.46 -0.49
N ASP A 355 -17.69 22.08 -0.36
CA ASP A 355 -17.84 23.49 0.01
C ASP A 355 -18.80 23.68 1.19
N GLU A 356 -19.12 24.94 1.54
CA GLU A 356 -20.03 25.31 2.62
C GLU A 356 -21.51 24.97 2.34
N HIS A 357 -21.86 24.51 1.15
CA HIS A 357 -23.20 24.08 0.75
C HIS A 357 -23.32 22.55 0.66
N SER A 358 -22.20 21.85 0.75
CA SER A 358 -22.15 20.41 0.60
C SER A 358 -22.82 19.68 1.76
N VAL A 359 -23.55 18.61 1.43
CA VAL A 359 -24.16 17.69 2.41
C VAL A 359 -23.50 16.32 2.24
N VAL A 360 -22.83 15.83 3.27
CA VAL A 360 -22.08 14.59 3.26
C VAL A 360 -22.77 13.52 4.09
N SER A 361 -22.84 12.30 3.58
CA SER A 361 -23.42 11.16 4.33
C SER A 361 -22.37 10.50 5.22
N ALA A 362 -22.71 10.24 6.48
CA ALA A 362 -21.91 9.44 7.41
C ALA A 362 -22.19 7.93 7.19
N TYR A 363 -21.65 7.36 6.09
CA TYR A 363 -21.94 5.97 5.69
C TYR A 363 -20.92 4.96 6.23
N ALA A 364 -19.64 5.32 6.31
CA ALA A 364 -18.57 4.44 6.78
C ALA A 364 -18.80 3.98 8.24
N SER A 365 -18.24 2.82 8.61
CA SER A 365 -18.15 2.42 10.03
C SER A 365 -17.26 3.40 10.79
N TYR A 366 -17.54 3.56 12.09
CA TYR A 366 -16.74 4.43 12.95
C TYR A 366 -15.57 3.69 13.64
N GLY A 367 -15.57 2.36 13.62
CA GLY A 367 -14.55 1.53 14.27
C GLY A 367 -13.79 0.59 13.35
#